data_e86a0dde83f3c77081643dcebd0f99b6
#
_entry.id   e86a0dde83f3c77081643dcebd0f99b6
#
_cell.length_a   1.000
_cell.length_b   1.000
_cell.length_c   1.000
_cell.angle_alpha   90.00
_cell.angle_beta   90.00
_cell.angle_gamma   90.00
#
_symmetry.space_group_name_H-M   'P 1'
#
loop_
_entity.id
_entity.type
_entity.pdbx_description
1 polymer ?
#
loop_
_entity_poly.entity_id
_entity_poly.type
_entity_poly.pdbx_seq_one_letter_code
_entity_poly.pdbx_strand_id
1 'polypeptide(L)'
;MSRVINLGAAQMGPIAPDESRESCVSRMVDLIKQASSRGCSFVVFPELALTTFFPRYYEEDISKMDDWYEKEMPNKATLPLFEAAADAKIGFYLGYAELTPEGRRFNTAILVDQNGKIVGKYRKVHLPGHSEYDPKSPFQHLEKRYFEPGDLGFGVWRQQESIMGMAICNDRRWPETYRVMSLKGAEIIVLGYNTPDLNTSGKEQNHLRMFHNHLTMQSNAYMNGCWVIGTAKAGVEDGCMLIGGSCIIQPSGEIATQAATLDDELISFAADIDICNMPKDTIFNFAKHRRTEHYSVITEQTGVELPKGLN
;
A
#
# COMPACT_ATOMS: atom_id res chain seq x y z
N MET A 1 22.53 -21.09 2.55
CA MET A 1 22.72 -19.64 2.36
C MET A 1 21.39 -18.99 2.60
N SER A 2 21.32 -17.86 3.33
CA SER A 2 20.06 -17.14 3.53
C SER A 2 19.54 -16.57 2.22
N ARG A 3 18.21 -16.49 2.10
CA ARG A 3 17.52 -15.84 0.97
C ARG A 3 17.53 -14.33 1.20
N VAL A 4 18.43 -13.60 0.53
CA VAL A 4 18.52 -12.15 0.64
C VAL A 4 17.91 -11.49 -0.59
N ILE A 5 16.94 -10.61 -0.39
CA ILE A 5 16.29 -9.82 -1.43
C ILE A 5 16.58 -8.33 -1.17
N ASN A 6 17.12 -7.64 -2.16
CA ASN A 6 17.31 -6.19 -2.08
C ASN A 6 15.99 -5.47 -2.43
N LEU A 7 15.34 -4.98 -1.39
CA LEU A 7 14.05 -4.31 -1.46
C LEU A 7 14.23 -2.80 -1.58
N GLY A 8 13.39 -2.17 -2.41
CA GLY A 8 13.31 -0.71 -2.55
C GLY A 8 11.92 -0.18 -2.21
N ALA A 9 11.84 0.97 -1.54
CA ALA A 9 10.62 1.77 -1.43
C ALA A 9 10.86 3.09 -2.18
N ALA A 10 10.11 3.27 -3.26
CA ALA A 10 10.21 4.41 -4.16
C ALA A 10 9.14 5.44 -3.79
N GLN A 11 9.43 6.26 -2.77
CA GLN A 11 8.59 7.40 -2.41
C GLN A 11 8.43 8.33 -3.62
N MET A 12 7.25 8.87 -3.83
CA MET A 12 7.01 9.90 -4.83
C MET A 12 6.63 11.23 -4.15
N GLY A 13 7.23 12.31 -4.62
CA GLY A 13 6.83 13.66 -4.29
C GLY A 13 5.45 14.01 -4.85
N PRO A 14 4.96 15.23 -4.65
CA PRO A 14 3.64 15.67 -5.09
C PRO A 14 3.44 15.45 -6.59
N ILE A 15 2.21 15.10 -6.98
CA ILE A 15 1.76 15.03 -8.38
C ILE A 15 0.75 16.13 -8.59
N ALA A 16 1.04 17.08 -9.51
CA ALA A 16 0.13 18.15 -9.82
C ALA A 16 -1.16 17.63 -10.49
N PRO A 17 -2.31 18.31 -10.33
CA PRO A 17 -3.56 17.87 -10.96
C PRO A 17 -3.50 17.77 -12.49
N ASP A 18 -2.65 18.58 -13.12
CA ASP A 18 -2.42 18.63 -14.57
C ASP A 18 -1.17 17.86 -15.02
N GLU A 19 -0.48 17.17 -14.10
CA GLU A 19 0.67 16.32 -14.43
C GLU A 19 0.23 15.08 -15.22
N SER A 20 0.85 14.85 -16.38
CA SER A 20 0.48 13.72 -17.24
C SER A 20 0.95 12.38 -16.68
N ARG A 21 0.30 11.28 -17.12
CA ARG A 21 0.75 9.92 -16.80
C ARG A 21 2.18 9.67 -17.24
N GLU A 22 2.55 10.18 -18.42
CA GLU A 22 3.89 10.05 -18.98
C GLU A 22 4.94 10.72 -18.09
N SER A 23 4.62 11.88 -17.50
CA SER A 23 5.49 12.56 -16.53
C SER A 23 5.67 11.72 -15.27
N CYS A 24 4.58 11.25 -14.66
CA CYS A 24 4.63 10.37 -13.50
C CYS A 24 5.43 9.09 -13.78
N VAL A 25 5.21 8.47 -14.93
CA VAL A 25 5.94 7.27 -15.35
C VAL A 25 7.41 7.55 -15.57
N SER A 26 7.78 8.71 -16.13
CA SER A 26 9.19 9.10 -16.27
C SER A 26 9.89 9.19 -14.92
N ARG A 27 9.26 9.79 -13.91
CA ARG A 27 9.78 9.85 -12.53
C ARG A 27 9.96 8.43 -11.95
N MET A 28 8.98 7.53 -12.17
CA MET A 28 9.08 6.13 -11.72
C MET A 28 10.21 5.38 -12.43
N VAL A 29 10.40 5.59 -13.73
CA VAL A 29 11.53 5.02 -14.50
C VAL A 29 12.87 5.48 -13.93
N ASP A 30 13.00 6.73 -13.53
CA ASP A 30 14.22 7.23 -12.90
C ASP A 30 14.47 6.61 -11.52
N LEU A 31 13.40 6.34 -10.75
CA LEU A 31 13.49 5.59 -9.50
C LEU A 31 13.88 4.12 -9.74
N ILE A 32 13.40 3.47 -10.82
CA ILE A 32 13.85 2.13 -11.24
C ILE A 32 15.34 2.12 -11.61
N LYS A 33 15.83 3.14 -12.34
CA LYS A 33 17.27 3.27 -12.65
C LYS A 33 18.12 3.41 -11.38
N GLN A 34 17.67 4.22 -10.41
CA GLN A 34 18.31 4.33 -9.12
C GLN A 34 18.29 2.99 -8.36
N ALA A 35 17.16 2.28 -8.38
CA ALA A 35 17.03 0.96 -7.76
C ALA A 35 17.99 -0.07 -8.38
N SER A 36 18.12 -0.07 -9.71
CA SER A 36 19.09 -0.88 -10.45
C SER A 36 20.53 -0.59 -10.01
N SER A 37 20.89 0.70 -9.92
CA SER A 37 22.24 1.08 -9.48
C SER A 37 22.56 0.69 -8.03
N ARG A 38 21.55 0.49 -7.18
CA ARG A 38 21.67 0.01 -5.79
C ARG A 38 21.50 -1.50 -5.67
N GLY A 39 21.34 -2.22 -6.79
CA GLY A 39 21.17 -3.68 -6.81
C GLY A 39 19.83 -4.15 -6.25
N CYS A 40 18.80 -3.32 -6.23
CA CYS A 40 17.46 -3.74 -5.86
C CYS A 40 16.92 -4.75 -6.86
N SER A 41 16.19 -5.73 -6.36
CA SER A 41 15.49 -6.72 -7.18
C SER A 41 13.96 -6.57 -7.12
N PHE A 42 13.45 -5.76 -6.19
CA PHE A 42 12.03 -5.44 -6.06
C PHE A 42 11.83 -4.02 -5.55
N VAL A 43 10.84 -3.29 -6.13
CA VAL A 43 10.52 -1.90 -5.77
C VAL A 43 9.03 -1.73 -5.50
N VAL A 44 8.68 -0.96 -4.47
CA VAL A 44 7.30 -0.63 -4.11
C VAL A 44 7.05 0.84 -4.43
N PHE A 45 6.02 1.13 -5.26
CA PHE A 45 5.51 2.47 -5.53
C PHE A 45 4.31 2.82 -4.64
N PRO A 46 3.90 4.09 -4.54
CA PRO A 46 2.75 4.49 -3.72
C PRO A 46 1.39 4.01 -4.26
N GLU A 47 0.37 4.22 -3.44
CA GLU A 47 -1.05 4.20 -3.84
C GLU A 47 -1.33 5.32 -4.85
N LEU A 48 -2.18 5.07 -5.88
CA LEU A 48 -2.57 6.05 -6.89
C LEU A 48 -1.37 6.83 -7.43
N ALA A 49 -0.31 6.10 -7.77
CA ALA A 49 0.99 6.67 -8.11
C ALA A 49 1.04 7.34 -9.50
N LEU A 50 0.01 7.17 -10.32
CA LEU A 50 -0.08 7.72 -11.68
C LEU A 50 -0.78 9.09 -11.73
N THR A 51 -1.36 9.54 -10.61
CA THR A 51 -2.19 10.76 -10.57
C THR A 51 -2.03 11.49 -9.26
N THR A 52 -2.41 12.78 -9.22
CA THR A 52 -2.74 13.42 -7.94
C THR A 52 -3.75 12.57 -7.16
N PHE A 53 -3.86 12.76 -5.84
CA PHE A 53 -4.88 12.08 -5.03
C PHE A 53 -6.26 12.68 -5.32
N PHE A 54 -6.83 12.35 -6.48
CA PHE A 54 -8.08 12.93 -6.98
C PHE A 54 -9.31 12.68 -6.07
N PRO A 55 -9.37 11.69 -5.15
CA PRO A 55 -10.49 11.59 -4.20
C PRO A 55 -10.67 12.78 -3.26
N ARG A 56 -9.81 13.80 -3.33
CA ARG A 56 -10.01 15.08 -2.62
C ARG A 56 -10.91 16.04 -3.38
N TYR A 57 -11.18 15.82 -4.67
CA TYR A 57 -12.07 16.68 -5.48
C TYR A 57 -13.48 16.11 -5.49
N TYR A 58 -14.48 16.99 -5.34
CA TYR A 58 -15.87 16.60 -5.49
C TYR A 58 -16.35 16.85 -6.92
N GLU A 59 -16.88 15.83 -7.53
CA GLU A 59 -17.60 15.90 -8.80
C GLU A 59 -18.97 15.25 -8.62
N GLU A 60 -20.02 15.97 -9.02
CA GLU A 60 -21.40 15.47 -8.93
C GLU A 60 -21.61 14.29 -9.90
N ASP A 61 -21.16 14.44 -11.13
CA ASP A 61 -21.19 13.40 -12.15
C ASP A 61 -19.89 12.59 -12.12
N ILE A 62 -19.93 11.44 -11.49
CA ILE A 62 -18.76 10.56 -11.31
C ILE A 62 -18.13 10.18 -12.65
N SER A 63 -18.89 10.12 -13.76
CA SER A 63 -18.34 9.77 -15.07
C SER A 63 -17.27 10.75 -15.58
N LYS A 64 -17.32 12.01 -15.14
CA LYS A 64 -16.31 13.02 -15.45
C LYS A 64 -14.95 12.74 -14.77
N MET A 65 -14.94 11.83 -13.81
CA MET A 65 -13.71 11.39 -13.14
C MET A 65 -13.03 10.22 -13.86
N ASP A 66 -13.61 9.70 -14.94
CA ASP A 66 -13.10 8.49 -15.63
C ASP A 66 -11.70 8.67 -16.22
N ASP A 67 -11.29 9.89 -16.52
CA ASP A 67 -9.94 10.21 -16.99
C ASP A 67 -8.85 10.00 -15.90
N TRP A 68 -9.24 9.87 -14.64
CA TRP A 68 -8.30 9.55 -13.55
C TRP A 68 -8.02 8.04 -13.42
N TYR A 69 -8.77 7.19 -14.13
CA TYR A 69 -8.69 5.75 -14.01
C TYR A 69 -7.97 5.12 -15.20
N GLU A 70 -7.31 4.01 -14.95
CA GLU A 70 -6.74 3.15 -15.97
C GLU A 70 -7.74 2.04 -16.33
N LYS A 71 -8.02 1.88 -17.63
CA LYS A 71 -8.93 0.86 -18.17
C LYS A 71 -8.21 -0.45 -18.47
N GLU A 72 -6.90 -0.37 -18.65
CA GLU A 72 -6.01 -1.51 -18.88
C GLU A 72 -4.63 -1.24 -18.23
N MET A 73 -3.92 -2.31 -17.92
CA MET A 73 -2.58 -2.23 -17.35
C MET A 73 -1.73 -3.41 -17.87
N PRO A 74 -0.54 -3.18 -18.50
CA PRO A 74 -0.07 -1.84 -18.88
C PRO A 74 -0.86 -1.24 -20.04
N ASN A 75 -0.88 0.08 -20.12
CA ASN A 75 -1.34 0.85 -21.28
C ASN A 75 -0.17 1.61 -21.91
N LYS A 76 -0.44 2.40 -22.95
CA LYS A 76 0.59 3.15 -23.69
C LYS A 76 1.43 4.05 -22.78
N ALA A 77 0.83 4.73 -21.79
CA ALA A 77 1.52 5.64 -20.89
C ALA A 77 2.38 4.88 -19.86
N THR A 78 1.90 3.72 -19.39
CA THR A 78 2.56 2.96 -18.32
C THR A 78 3.57 1.92 -18.84
N LEU A 79 3.48 1.52 -20.11
CA LEU A 79 4.38 0.52 -20.72
C LEU A 79 5.87 0.81 -20.51
N PRO A 80 6.37 2.08 -20.61
CA PRO A 80 7.78 2.37 -20.36
C PRO A 80 8.29 1.98 -18.97
N LEU A 81 7.42 2.02 -17.94
CA LEU A 81 7.79 1.53 -16.59
C LEU A 81 8.01 0.02 -16.58
N PHE A 82 7.12 -0.74 -17.24
CA PHE A 82 7.22 -2.19 -17.33
C PHE A 82 8.48 -2.63 -18.10
N GLU A 83 8.78 -1.94 -19.21
CA GLU A 83 9.98 -2.19 -20.01
C GLU A 83 11.25 -1.89 -19.22
N ALA A 84 11.34 -0.71 -18.59
CA ALA A 84 12.50 -0.33 -17.78
C ALA A 84 12.74 -1.28 -16.61
N ALA A 85 11.68 -1.73 -15.95
CA ALA A 85 11.76 -2.69 -14.84
C ALA A 85 12.20 -4.08 -15.34
N ALA A 86 11.67 -4.55 -16.45
CA ALA A 86 12.06 -5.82 -17.08
C ALA A 86 13.51 -5.82 -17.54
N ASP A 87 13.98 -4.74 -18.16
CA ASP A 87 15.36 -4.56 -18.59
C ASP A 87 16.32 -4.57 -17.39
N ALA A 88 15.92 -3.94 -16.29
CA ALA A 88 16.68 -3.94 -15.02
C ALA A 88 16.54 -5.23 -14.20
N LYS A 89 15.67 -6.17 -14.59
CA LYS A 89 15.30 -7.37 -13.83
C LYS A 89 14.76 -7.07 -12.44
N ILE A 90 13.97 -6.01 -12.32
CA ILE A 90 13.35 -5.55 -11.09
C ILE A 90 11.85 -5.83 -11.15
N GLY A 91 11.31 -6.59 -10.17
CA GLY A 91 9.87 -6.67 -9.96
C GLY A 91 9.36 -5.42 -9.22
N PHE A 92 8.07 -5.12 -9.34
CA PHE A 92 7.52 -3.95 -8.64
C PHE A 92 6.05 -4.12 -8.21
N TYR A 93 5.68 -3.34 -7.21
CA TYR A 93 4.30 -3.07 -6.82
C TYR A 93 3.91 -1.68 -7.31
N LEU A 94 2.70 -1.53 -7.87
CA LEU A 94 2.16 -0.26 -8.37
C LEU A 94 0.70 -0.10 -7.97
N GLY A 95 0.36 1.01 -7.28
CA GLY A 95 -1.02 1.41 -6.97
C GLY A 95 -1.61 2.36 -8.01
N TYR A 96 -2.84 2.12 -8.45
CA TYR A 96 -3.55 2.95 -9.44
C TYR A 96 -5.07 2.88 -9.27
N ALA A 97 -5.81 3.79 -9.91
CA ALA A 97 -7.26 3.74 -9.99
C ALA A 97 -7.69 2.88 -11.19
N GLU A 98 -8.47 1.83 -10.95
CA GLU A 98 -8.94 0.88 -11.95
C GLU A 98 -10.39 1.18 -12.34
N LEU A 99 -10.65 1.30 -13.65
CA LEU A 99 -12.01 1.26 -14.23
C LEU A 99 -12.16 -0.03 -15.01
N THR A 100 -13.03 -0.92 -14.53
CA THR A 100 -13.25 -2.21 -15.20
C THR A 100 -14.12 -2.04 -16.45
N PRO A 101 -14.11 -3.02 -17.37
CA PRO A 101 -14.99 -3.00 -18.55
C PRO A 101 -16.49 -2.89 -18.22
N GLU A 102 -16.88 -3.37 -17.01
CA GLU A 102 -18.26 -3.32 -16.52
C GLU A 102 -18.59 -1.96 -15.85
N GLY A 103 -17.66 -1.01 -15.85
CA GLY A 103 -17.83 0.33 -15.27
C GLY A 103 -17.63 0.40 -13.76
N ARG A 104 -17.11 -0.65 -13.12
CA ARG A 104 -16.78 -0.66 -11.70
C ARG A 104 -15.44 0.04 -11.43
N ARG A 105 -15.33 0.71 -10.30
CA ARG A 105 -14.17 1.54 -9.95
C ARG A 105 -13.51 1.05 -8.67
N PHE A 106 -12.20 0.76 -8.74
CA PHE A 106 -11.43 0.25 -7.62
C PHE A 106 -10.12 1.01 -7.41
N ASN A 107 -9.75 1.16 -6.15
CA ASN A 107 -8.37 1.49 -5.78
C ASN A 107 -7.58 0.19 -5.81
N THR A 108 -6.70 0.04 -6.78
CA THR A 108 -6.10 -1.24 -7.18
C THR A 108 -4.58 -1.20 -7.06
N ALA A 109 -3.99 -2.32 -6.73
CA ALA A 109 -2.55 -2.55 -6.81
C ALA A 109 -2.24 -3.80 -7.61
N ILE A 110 -1.11 -3.77 -8.33
CA ILE A 110 -0.57 -4.92 -9.04
C ILE A 110 0.82 -5.27 -8.54
N LEU A 111 1.13 -6.56 -8.65
CA LEU A 111 2.46 -7.12 -8.46
C LEU A 111 2.99 -7.55 -9.83
N VAL A 112 4.14 -7.02 -10.21
CA VAL A 112 4.80 -7.28 -11.48
C VAL A 112 6.12 -7.99 -11.21
N ASP A 113 6.39 -9.07 -11.95
CA ASP A 113 7.62 -9.82 -11.83
C ASP A 113 8.80 -9.15 -12.57
N GLN A 114 9.99 -9.70 -12.40
CA GLN A 114 11.23 -9.23 -13.03
C GLN A 114 11.26 -9.34 -14.57
N ASN A 115 10.22 -9.91 -15.18
CA ASN A 115 10.06 -10.00 -16.63
C ASN A 115 8.97 -9.05 -17.16
N GLY A 116 8.45 -8.16 -16.31
CA GLY A 116 7.37 -7.24 -16.66
C GLY A 116 5.99 -7.88 -16.71
N LYS A 117 5.81 -9.10 -16.17
CA LYS A 117 4.51 -9.78 -16.15
C LYS A 117 3.75 -9.46 -14.87
N ILE A 118 2.48 -9.09 -14.97
CA ILE A 118 1.58 -8.97 -13.82
C ILE A 118 1.29 -10.38 -13.29
N VAL A 119 1.69 -10.63 -12.04
CA VAL A 119 1.52 -11.92 -11.35
C VAL A 119 0.49 -11.86 -10.23
N GLY A 120 0.09 -10.66 -9.80
CA GLY A 120 -0.91 -10.46 -8.78
C GLY A 120 -1.69 -9.16 -8.96
N LYS A 121 -2.94 -9.16 -8.50
CA LYS A 121 -3.81 -7.98 -8.43
C LYS A 121 -4.53 -7.99 -7.08
N TYR A 122 -4.63 -6.82 -6.48
CA TYR A 122 -5.36 -6.58 -5.24
C TYR A 122 -6.22 -5.32 -5.38
N ARG A 123 -7.41 -5.33 -4.82
CA ARG A 123 -8.33 -4.19 -4.73
C ARG A 123 -8.53 -3.84 -3.27
N LYS A 124 -8.36 -2.57 -2.91
CA LYS A 124 -8.44 -2.06 -1.53
C LYS A 124 -9.75 -2.44 -0.86
N VAL A 125 -9.65 -3.16 0.25
CA VAL A 125 -10.84 -3.65 0.99
C VAL A 125 -11.36 -2.57 1.94
N HIS A 126 -10.47 -1.90 2.70
CA HIS A 126 -10.86 -0.94 3.73
C HIS A 126 -10.76 0.49 3.22
N LEU A 127 -11.82 0.97 2.56
CA LEU A 127 -11.90 2.36 2.08
C LEU A 127 -12.07 3.32 3.26
N PRO A 128 -11.17 4.31 3.44
CA PRO A 128 -11.35 5.38 4.42
C PRO A 128 -12.26 6.50 3.88
N GLY A 129 -12.42 7.55 4.68
CA GLY A 129 -13.11 8.76 4.25
C GLY A 129 -14.62 8.61 4.19
N HIS A 130 -15.24 9.37 3.29
CA HIS A 130 -16.69 9.52 3.18
C HIS A 130 -17.14 9.50 1.70
N SER A 131 -18.46 9.43 1.47
CA SER A 131 -19.08 9.45 0.14
C SER A 131 -19.69 10.80 -0.22
N GLU A 132 -20.16 11.54 0.79
CA GLU A 132 -20.87 12.79 0.61
C GLU A 132 -19.93 13.99 0.76
N TYR A 133 -20.22 15.08 0.03
CA TYR A 133 -19.47 16.34 0.16
C TYR A 133 -19.64 16.95 1.56
N ASP A 134 -18.53 17.25 2.22
CA ASP A 134 -18.50 17.96 3.50
C ASP A 134 -18.03 19.41 3.31
N PRO A 135 -18.94 20.40 3.33
CA PRO A 135 -18.61 21.81 3.12
C PRO A 135 -17.77 22.42 4.27
N LYS A 136 -17.63 21.72 5.39
CA LYS A 136 -16.85 22.17 6.55
C LYS A 136 -15.41 21.63 6.52
N SER A 137 -15.13 20.66 5.65
CA SER A 137 -13.82 20.07 5.53
C SER A 137 -12.94 20.92 4.58
N PRO A 138 -11.71 21.29 4.97
CA PRO A 138 -10.78 22.02 4.09
C PRO A 138 -10.37 21.20 2.86
N PHE A 139 -10.38 19.89 2.94
CA PHE A 139 -10.28 18.98 1.79
C PHE A 139 -11.24 17.81 1.96
N GLN A 140 -11.68 17.26 0.84
CA GLN A 140 -12.46 16.06 0.85
C GLN A 140 -11.56 14.81 0.95
N HIS A 141 -12.14 13.69 1.37
CA HIS A 141 -11.53 12.36 1.33
C HIS A 141 -12.60 11.36 0.85
N LEU A 142 -12.89 11.44 -0.46
CA LEU A 142 -14.08 10.82 -1.07
C LEU A 142 -13.78 9.41 -1.64
N GLU A 143 -12.92 8.63 -0.98
CA GLU A 143 -12.64 7.29 -1.48
C GLU A 143 -13.90 6.42 -1.56
N LYS A 144 -14.82 6.54 -0.61
CA LYS A 144 -16.08 5.79 -0.62
C LYS A 144 -17.08 6.27 -1.68
N ARG A 145 -16.84 7.45 -2.29
CA ARG A 145 -17.61 7.94 -3.43
C ARG A 145 -17.11 7.38 -4.75
N TYR A 146 -15.80 7.28 -4.88
CA TYR A 146 -15.14 6.99 -6.15
C TYR A 146 -14.68 5.54 -6.31
N PHE A 147 -14.65 4.76 -5.23
CA PHE A 147 -14.22 3.37 -5.28
C PHE A 147 -15.22 2.45 -4.57
N GLU A 148 -15.33 1.26 -5.10
CA GLU A 148 -16.01 0.15 -4.44
C GLU A 148 -15.03 -0.60 -3.51
N PRO A 149 -15.51 -1.19 -2.40
CA PRO A 149 -14.71 -2.12 -1.62
C PRO A 149 -14.18 -3.27 -2.47
N GLY A 150 -12.91 -3.62 -2.26
CA GLY A 150 -12.25 -4.67 -3.02
C GLY A 150 -12.92 -6.03 -2.86
N ASP A 151 -13.05 -6.75 -3.96
CA ASP A 151 -13.77 -8.03 -4.09
C ASP A 151 -12.86 -9.24 -4.32
N LEU A 152 -11.52 -9.04 -4.35
CA LEU A 152 -10.53 -10.10 -4.58
C LEU A 152 -10.02 -10.75 -3.29
N GLY A 153 -10.35 -10.16 -2.12
CA GLY A 153 -9.83 -10.57 -0.83
C GLY A 153 -8.32 -10.34 -0.68
N PHE A 154 -7.73 -10.87 0.40
CA PHE A 154 -6.30 -10.74 0.67
C PHE A 154 -5.54 -11.90 0.05
N GLY A 155 -4.85 -11.63 -1.07
CA GLY A 155 -4.02 -12.59 -1.79
C GLY A 155 -2.56 -12.59 -1.35
N VAL A 156 -1.85 -13.69 -1.68
CA VAL A 156 -0.40 -13.78 -1.61
C VAL A 156 0.13 -14.42 -2.89
N TRP A 157 1.32 -14.03 -3.32
CA TRP A 157 1.93 -14.46 -4.57
C TRP A 157 3.40 -14.83 -4.38
N ARG A 158 3.85 -15.86 -5.09
CA ARG A 158 5.28 -16.14 -5.17
C ARG A 158 5.95 -15.10 -6.05
N GLN A 159 6.94 -14.40 -5.49
CA GLN A 159 7.73 -13.40 -6.18
C GLN A 159 9.18 -13.59 -5.79
N GLN A 160 10.03 -13.87 -6.80
CA GLN A 160 11.40 -14.26 -6.56
C GLN A 160 11.46 -15.47 -5.60
N GLU A 161 12.29 -15.44 -4.57
CA GLU A 161 12.41 -16.50 -3.57
C GLU A 161 11.55 -16.27 -2.32
N SER A 162 10.48 -15.47 -2.42
CA SER A 162 9.60 -15.13 -1.30
C SER A 162 8.12 -15.25 -1.63
N ILE A 163 7.30 -15.15 -0.59
CA ILE A 163 5.85 -15.02 -0.69
C ILE A 163 5.47 -13.60 -0.28
N MET A 164 4.92 -12.84 -1.22
CA MET A 164 4.50 -11.46 -1.00
C MET A 164 2.99 -11.32 -0.90
N GLY A 165 2.53 -10.51 0.06
CA GLY A 165 1.16 -10.03 0.16
C GLY A 165 1.08 -8.56 -0.22
N MET A 166 -0.08 -8.11 -0.73
CA MET A 166 -0.35 -6.72 -1.07
C MET A 166 -1.46 -6.15 -0.19
N ALA A 167 -1.29 -4.89 0.21
CA ALA A 167 -2.31 -4.06 0.86
C ALA A 167 -2.26 -2.64 0.27
N ILE A 168 -3.26 -1.81 0.57
CA ILE A 168 -3.29 -0.40 0.13
C ILE A 168 -3.69 0.47 1.30
N CYS A 169 -2.84 1.45 1.64
CA CYS A 169 -3.13 2.60 2.49
C CYS A 169 -3.86 2.22 3.81
N ASN A 170 -5.17 2.45 3.90
CA ASN A 170 -5.96 2.23 5.11
C ASN A 170 -5.99 0.76 5.56
N ASP A 171 -5.78 -0.20 4.65
CA ASP A 171 -5.68 -1.62 5.01
C ASP A 171 -4.63 -1.88 6.09
N ARG A 172 -3.56 -1.06 6.14
CA ARG A 172 -2.48 -1.21 7.15
C ARG A 172 -2.95 -1.01 8.58
N ARG A 173 -4.10 -0.36 8.79
CA ARG A 173 -4.68 -0.11 10.12
C ARG A 173 -5.50 -1.27 10.66
N TRP A 174 -5.77 -2.28 9.83
CA TRP A 174 -6.58 -3.44 10.17
C TRP A 174 -5.67 -4.66 10.36
N PRO A 175 -5.52 -5.16 11.59
CA PRO A 175 -4.64 -6.29 11.88
C PRO A 175 -5.05 -7.57 11.13
N GLU A 176 -6.34 -7.72 10.78
CA GLU A 176 -6.86 -8.82 9.98
C GLU A 176 -6.19 -8.90 8.61
N THR A 177 -5.91 -7.75 7.97
CA THR A 177 -5.22 -7.68 6.67
C THR A 177 -3.91 -8.45 6.72
N TYR A 178 -3.08 -8.18 7.72
CA TYR A 178 -1.77 -8.83 7.87
C TYR A 178 -1.92 -10.28 8.31
N ARG A 179 -2.83 -10.54 9.26
CA ARG A 179 -3.04 -11.90 9.78
C ARG A 179 -3.51 -12.87 8.69
N VAL A 180 -4.44 -12.46 7.84
CA VAL A 180 -4.93 -13.30 6.73
C VAL A 180 -3.80 -13.62 5.76
N MET A 181 -3.00 -12.62 5.34
CA MET A 181 -1.87 -12.84 4.43
C MET A 181 -0.78 -13.70 5.07
N SER A 182 -0.49 -13.50 6.35
CA SER A 182 0.54 -14.28 7.07
C SER A 182 0.11 -15.74 7.27
N LEU A 183 -1.18 -16.00 7.49
CA LEU A 183 -1.72 -17.37 7.52
C LEU A 183 -1.66 -18.06 6.14
N LYS A 184 -1.61 -17.28 5.06
CA LYS A 184 -1.35 -17.76 3.69
C LYS A 184 0.14 -17.87 3.36
N GLY A 185 1.01 -17.59 4.32
CA GLY A 185 2.46 -17.77 4.19
C GLY A 185 3.24 -16.52 3.78
N ALA A 186 2.64 -15.31 3.81
CA ALA A 186 3.39 -14.09 3.48
C ALA A 186 4.63 -13.93 4.35
N GLU A 187 5.75 -13.64 3.70
CA GLU A 187 7.04 -13.30 4.29
C GLU A 187 7.32 -11.80 4.15
N ILE A 188 6.78 -11.21 3.09
CA ILE A 188 6.86 -9.77 2.80
C ILE A 188 5.45 -9.25 2.53
N ILE A 189 5.07 -8.13 3.16
CA ILE A 189 3.84 -7.41 2.86
C ILE A 189 4.21 -6.03 2.33
N VAL A 190 3.76 -5.74 1.12
CA VAL A 190 4.02 -4.47 0.42
C VAL A 190 2.76 -3.63 0.33
N LEU A 191 2.90 -2.34 0.55
CA LEU A 191 1.78 -1.41 0.47
C LEU A 191 2.20 0.00 0.06
N GLY A 192 1.36 0.64 -0.75
CA GLY A 192 1.43 2.07 -1.06
C GLY A 192 0.39 2.85 -0.27
N TYR A 193 0.67 4.12 0.08
CA TYR A 193 -0.29 4.98 0.76
C TYR A 193 -0.16 6.45 0.41
N ASN A 194 -1.30 7.16 0.53
CA ASN A 194 -1.41 8.61 0.55
C ASN A 194 -2.04 9.01 1.88
N THR A 195 -1.30 9.61 2.77
CA THR A 195 -1.81 9.97 4.09
C THR A 195 -1.66 11.47 4.29
N PRO A 196 -2.77 12.23 4.34
CA PRO A 196 -2.70 13.65 4.67
C PRO A 196 -2.30 13.83 6.14
N ASP A 197 -1.59 14.91 6.44
CA ASP A 197 -1.26 15.29 7.83
C ASP A 197 -2.51 15.69 8.62
N LEU A 198 -3.49 16.27 7.94
CA LEU A 198 -4.77 16.67 8.51
C LEU A 198 -5.85 15.60 8.26
N ASN A 199 -6.36 15.01 9.33
CA ASN A 199 -7.51 14.10 9.27
C ASN A 199 -8.78 14.80 9.76
N THR A 200 -9.53 15.38 8.83
CA THR A 200 -10.74 16.13 9.14
C THR A 200 -11.88 15.25 9.64
N SER A 201 -12.01 14.03 9.11
CA SER A 201 -13.08 13.09 9.46
C SER A 201 -12.87 12.42 10.82
N GLY A 202 -11.63 12.13 11.18
CA GLY A 202 -11.28 11.36 12.39
C GLY A 202 -10.92 12.22 13.60
N LYS A 203 -10.80 13.54 13.45
CA LYS A 203 -10.32 14.47 14.48
C LYS A 203 -8.99 14.04 15.13
N GLU A 204 -8.22 13.25 14.40
CA GLU A 204 -6.89 12.79 14.82
C GLU A 204 -5.93 13.98 14.80
N GLN A 205 -5.11 14.09 15.85
CA GLN A 205 -4.13 15.18 15.95
C GLN A 205 -3.01 14.97 14.93
N ASN A 206 -2.63 16.03 14.20
CA ASN A 206 -1.67 15.96 13.10
C ASN A 206 -0.33 15.32 13.50
N HIS A 207 0.19 15.63 14.70
CA HIS A 207 1.47 15.07 15.16
C HIS A 207 1.43 13.55 15.40
N LEU A 208 0.25 12.96 15.56
CA LEU A 208 0.08 11.51 15.72
C LEU A 208 -0.01 10.77 14.39
N ARG A 209 -0.19 11.48 13.27
CA ARG A 209 -0.37 10.83 11.95
C ARG A 209 0.81 9.95 11.57
N MET A 210 2.03 10.48 11.66
CA MET A 210 3.25 9.70 11.37
C MET A 210 3.45 8.57 12.39
N PHE A 211 3.23 8.85 13.68
CA PHE A 211 3.33 7.84 14.73
C PHE A 211 2.38 6.66 14.47
N HIS A 212 1.08 6.93 14.24
CA HIS A 212 0.11 5.88 13.95
C HIS A 212 0.40 5.15 12.63
N ASN A 213 0.93 5.87 11.62
CA ASN A 213 1.36 5.25 10.37
C ASN A 213 2.42 4.18 10.61
N HIS A 214 3.48 4.51 11.33
CA HIS A 214 4.56 3.56 11.63
C HIS A 214 4.13 2.50 12.64
N LEU A 215 3.42 2.87 13.71
CA LEU A 215 2.94 1.96 14.75
C LEU A 215 2.16 0.78 14.17
N THR A 216 1.22 1.05 13.25
CA THR A 216 0.40 -0.02 12.66
C THR A 216 1.24 -0.99 11.81
N MET A 217 2.20 -0.49 11.05
CA MET A 217 3.09 -1.33 10.23
C MET A 217 4.10 -2.09 11.10
N GLN A 218 4.73 -1.44 12.08
CA GLN A 218 5.72 -2.04 12.98
C GLN A 218 5.10 -3.16 13.84
N SER A 219 3.95 -2.88 14.48
CA SER A 219 3.27 -3.88 15.30
C SER A 219 2.84 -5.10 14.48
N ASN A 220 2.35 -4.89 13.26
CA ASN A 220 1.92 -5.98 12.39
C ASN A 220 3.11 -6.74 11.79
N ALA A 221 4.22 -6.10 11.46
CA ALA A 221 5.45 -6.77 11.07
C ALA A 221 5.90 -7.75 12.17
N TYR A 222 5.96 -7.28 13.41
CA TYR A 222 6.35 -8.08 14.57
C TYR A 222 5.37 -9.23 14.85
N MET A 223 4.07 -8.93 15.00
CA MET A 223 3.05 -9.93 15.39
C MET A 223 2.82 -11.00 14.31
N ASN A 224 3.29 -10.78 13.09
CA ASN A 224 3.15 -11.71 11.98
C ASN A 224 4.49 -12.28 11.48
N GLY A 225 5.62 -11.82 12.05
CA GLY A 225 6.96 -12.27 11.67
C GLY A 225 7.23 -12.07 10.18
N CYS A 226 6.94 -10.89 9.63
CA CYS A 226 7.12 -10.59 8.22
C CYS A 226 7.79 -9.23 8.01
N TRP A 227 8.47 -9.07 6.87
CA TRP A 227 8.91 -7.77 6.39
C TRP A 227 7.69 -6.94 5.95
N VAL A 228 7.73 -5.64 6.21
CA VAL A 228 6.71 -4.70 5.72
C VAL A 228 7.39 -3.55 4.99
N ILE A 229 6.96 -3.29 3.75
CA ILE A 229 7.41 -2.13 2.97
C ILE A 229 6.22 -1.21 2.78
N GLY A 230 6.27 -0.04 3.41
CA GLY A 230 5.27 1.01 3.25
C GLY A 230 5.83 2.17 2.42
N THR A 231 5.22 2.45 1.28
CA THR A 231 5.69 3.49 0.37
C THR A 231 4.65 4.59 0.19
N ALA A 232 5.06 5.82 0.40
CA ALA A 232 4.20 7.00 0.44
C ALA A 232 4.29 7.85 -0.82
N LYS A 233 3.22 8.62 -1.11
CA LYS A 233 3.40 9.96 -1.64
C LYS A 233 3.68 10.94 -0.51
N ALA A 234 4.47 11.98 -0.79
CA ALA A 234 4.96 12.93 0.20
C ALA A 234 4.88 14.37 -0.31
N GLY A 235 4.97 15.33 0.61
CA GLY A 235 5.01 16.76 0.28
C GLY A 235 3.63 17.40 0.08
N VAL A 236 3.63 18.63 -0.40
CA VAL A 236 2.39 19.40 -0.58
C VAL A 236 1.81 19.15 -1.96
N GLU A 237 0.78 18.33 -2.04
CA GLU A 237 0.06 18.01 -3.27
C GLU A 237 -1.24 18.80 -3.32
N ASP A 238 -1.32 19.77 -4.22
CA ASP A 238 -2.46 20.69 -4.37
C ASP A 238 -2.99 21.26 -3.03
N GLY A 239 -2.09 21.85 -2.26
CA GLY A 239 -2.39 22.44 -0.95
C GLY A 239 -2.57 21.45 0.21
N CYS A 240 -2.59 20.15 -0.05
CA CYS A 240 -2.70 19.11 0.96
C CYS A 240 -1.33 18.52 1.29
N MET A 241 -0.88 18.65 2.54
CA MET A 241 0.36 18.03 3.00
C MET A 241 0.17 16.53 3.15
N LEU A 242 0.97 15.74 2.44
CA LEU A 242 1.10 14.29 2.59
C LEU A 242 2.31 13.97 3.46
N ILE A 243 2.14 13.09 4.45
CA ILE A 243 3.14 12.88 5.51
C ILE A 243 4.44 12.22 5.03
N GLY A 244 4.44 11.54 3.87
CA GLY A 244 5.60 10.75 3.47
C GLY A 244 5.92 9.63 4.45
N GLY A 245 7.20 9.49 4.81
CA GLY A 245 7.65 8.51 5.80
C GLY A 245 7.67 7.08 5.28
N SER A 246 7.95 6.91 3.99
CA SER A 246 8.19 5.60 3.38
C SER A 246 9.24 4.84 4.19
N CYS A 247 9.02 3.54 4.45
CA CYS A 247 9.91 2.77 5.30
C CYS A 247 9.93 1.27 4.93
N ILE A 248 11.02 0.62 5.30
CA ILE A 248 11.18 -0.84 5.28
C ILE A 248 11.32 -1.30 6.72
N ILE A 249 10.46 -2.23 7.15
CA ILE A 249 10.34 -2.68 8.53
C ILE A 249 10.66 -4.17 8.61
N GLN A 250 11.50 -4.53 9.58
CA GLN A 250 11.93 -5.90 9.84
C GLN A 250 10.85 -6.72 10.57
N PRO A 251 10.94 -8.07 10.53
CA PRO A 251 10.08 -8.95 11.35
C PRO A 251 10.18 -8.72 12.86
N SER A 252 11.18 -8.00 13.33
CA SER A 252 11.29 -7.53 14.73
C SER A 252 10.38 -6.33 15.05
N GLY A 253 9.82 -5.66 14.01
CA GLY A 253 9.09 -4.40 14.14
C GLY A 253 9.98 -3.16 14.07
N GLU A 254 11.31 -3.31 13.95
CA GLU A 254 12.23 -2.18 13.80
C GLU A 254 12.20 -1.63 12.38
N ILE A 255 12.26 -0.31 12.26
CA ILE A 255 12.42 0.36 10.96
C ILE A 255 13.88 0.21 10.53
N ALA A 256 14.13 -0.59 9.48
CA ALA A 256 15.46 -0.81 8.94
C ALA A 256 15.98 0.43 8.17
N THR A 257 15.09 1.10 7.44
CA THR A 257 15.38 2.36 6.72
C THR A 257 14.10 3.14 6.50
N GLN A 258 14.22 4.47 6.45
CA GLN A 258 13.10 5.40 6.26
C GLN A 258 13.52 6.55 5.34
N ALA A 259 12.60 7.01 4.49
CA ALA A 259 12.79 8.20 3.66
C ALA A 259 12.92 9.46 4.52
N ALA A 260 13.84 10.33 4.13
CA ALA A 260 14.18 11.56 4.83
C ALA A 260 13.58 12.82 4.20
N THR A 261 13.17 12.74 2.95
CA THR A 261 12.64 13.88 2.18
C THR A 261 11.13 13.84 2.01
N LEU A 262 10.58 14.88 1.40
CA LEU A 262 9.17 14.97 0.98
C LEU A 262 9.04 14.99 -0.55
N ASP A 263 10.07 14.53 -1.24
CA ASP A 263 10.16 14.48 -2.71
C ASP A 263 10.33 13.03 -3.19
N ASP A 264 10.63 12.85 -4.48
CA ASP A 264 10.99 11.54 -5.02
C ASP A 264 12.27 11.05 -4.34
N GLU A 265 12.16 9.92 -3.66
CA GLU A 265 13.28 9.34 -2.92
C GLU A 265 13.21 7.82 -2.94
N LEU A 266 14.30 7.17 -3.35
CA LEU A 266 14.46 5.74 -3.22
C LEU A 266 15.22 5.41 -1.93
N ILE A 267 14.61 4.66 -1.05
CA ILE A 267 15.30 3.95 0.04
C ILE A 267 15.40 2.47 -0.29
N SER A 268 16.45 1.81 0.20
CA SER A 268 16.66 0.38 -0.07
C SER A 268 17.31 -0.34 1.11
N PHE A 269 17.04 -1.65 1.22
CA PHE A 269 17.57 -2.51 2.25
C PHE A 269 17.72 -3.94 1.76
N ALA A 270 18.84 -4.60 2.12
CA ALA A 270 19.08 -6.02 1.85
C ALA A 270 18.36 -6.86 2.93
N ALA A 271 17.18 -7.36 2.59
CA ALA A 271 16.33 -8.10 3.51
C ALA A 271 16.67 -9.60 3.49
N ASP A 272 17.14 -10.13 4.61
CA ASP A 272 17.21 -11.57 4.83
C ASP A 272 15.82 -12.11 5.13
N ILE A 273 15.26 -12.86 4.19
CA ILE A 273 13.90 -13.39 4.31
C ILE A 273 13.80 -14.49 5.36
N ASP A 274 14.90 -15.20 5.62
CA ASP A 274 14.88 -16.32 6.55
C ASP A 274 14.77 -15.88 8.02
N ILE A 275 15.02 -14.62 8.35
CA ILE A 275 14.74 -14.11 9.71
C ILE A 275 13.25 -14.12 10.07
N CYS A 276 12.34 -14.23 9.08
CA CYS A 276 10.92 -14.45 9.32
C CYS A 276 10.63 -15.79 10.04
N ASN A 277 11.50 -16.76 9.92
CA ASN A 277 11.29 -18.10 10.47
C ASN A 277 11.35 -18.09 12.01
N MET A 278 12.31 -17.38 12.59
CA MET A 278 12.50 -17.40 14.05
C MET A 278 11.23 -17.02 14.83
N PRO A 279 10.58 -15.88 14.60
CA PRO A 279 9.33 -15.57 15.30
C PRO A 279 8.19 -16.53 14.95
N LYS A 280 8.10 -17.02 13.70
CA LYS A 280 7.05 -17.96 13.26
C LYS A 280 7.25 -19.37 13.85
N ASP A 281 8.46 -19.77 14.14
CA ASP A 281 8.75 -21.07 14.74
C ASP A 281 8.66 -21.06 16.27
N THR A 282 8.67 -19.87 16.88
CA THR A 282 8.69 -19.67 18.34
C THR A 282 7.45 -18.95 18.87
N ILE A 283 7.54 -17.66 19.17
CA ILE A 283 6.49 -16.84 19.82
C ILE A 283 5.19 -16.82 19.00
N PHE A 284 5.32 -16.68 17.67
CA PHE A 284 4.19 -16.60 16.75
C PHE A 284 4.01 -17.89 15.94
N ASN A 285 4.28 -19.04 16.54
CA ASN A 285 3.92 -20.31 15.90
C ASN A 285 2.39 -20.46 15.88
N PHE A 286 1.77 -20.03 14.77
CA PHE A 286 0.33 -19.95 14.64
C PHE A 286 -0.34 -21.31 14.81
N ALA A 287 0.27 -22.38 14.27
CA ALA A 287 -0.26 -23.72 14.36
C ALA A 287 -0.35 -24.24 15.81
N LYS A 288 0.62 -23.85 16.65
CA LYS A 288 0.68 -24.27 18.06
C LYS A 288 -0.11 -23.37 19.00
N HIS A 289 -0.14 -22.05 18.72
CA HIS A 289 -0.55 -21.07 19.73
C HIS A 289 -1.88 -20.38 19.43
N ARG A 290 -2.37 -20.39 18.18
CA ARG A 290 -3.69 -19.82 17.87
C ARG A 290 -4.81 -20.67 18.49
N ARG A 291 -5.85 -20.00 18.96
CA ARG A 291 -7.05 -20.58 19.57
C ARG A 291 -8.27 -20.13 18.76
N THR A 292 -8.43 -20.72 17.57
CA THR A 292 -9.45 -20.30 16.58
C THR A 292 -10.87 -20.41 17.11
N GLU A 293 -11.09 -21.34 18.07
CA GLU A 293 -12.36 -21.51 18.77
C GLU A 293 -12.83 -20.27 19.56
N HIS A 294 -11.94 -19.30 19.80
CA HIS A 294 -12.26 -18.05 20.49
C HIS A 294 -12.34 -16.83 19.55
N TYR A 295 -12.19 -17.02 18.23
CA TYR A 295 -12.05 -15.89 17.28
C TYR A 295 -13.27 -15.72 16.37
N SER A 296 -14.36 -16.47 16.56
CA SER A 296 -15.55 -16.40 15.69
C SER A 296 -16.14 -14.98 15.61
N VAL A 297 -16.11 -14.24 16.72
CA VAL A 297 -16.56 -12.84 16.78
C VAL A 297 -15.90 -11.95 15.73
N ILE A 298 -14.63 -12.21 15.38
CA ILE A 298 -13.88 -11.40 14.38
C ILE A 298 -14.49 -11.57 12.98
N THR A 299 -15.11 -12.71 12.68
CA THR A 299 -15.67 -13.02 11.36
C THR A 299 -17.19 -12.89 11.28
N GLU A 300 -17.88 -12.96 12.41
CA GLU A 300 -19.34 -12.98 12.49
C GLU A 300 -19.93 -11.62 12.84
N GLN A 301 -19.12 -10.70 13.42
CA GLN A 301 -19.60 -9.44 13.98
C GLN A 301 -18.93 -8.23 13.32
N THR A 302 -19.71 -7.26 12.90
CA THR A 302 -19.20 -6.03 12.26
C THR A 302 -19.14 -4.82 13.20
N GLY A 303 -19.88 -4.85 14.29
CA GLY A 303 -19.97 -3.74 15.24
C GLY A 303 -19.81 -4.21 16.69
N VAL A 304 -19.83 -3.25 17.61
CA VAL A 304 -19.76 -3.56 19.05
C VAL A 304 -21.13 -3.99 19.55
N GLU A 305 -21.19 -5.16 20.17
CA GLU A 305 -22.36 -5.61 20.94
C GLU A 305 -22.01 -5.57 22.43
N LEU A 306 -22.77 -4.75 23.18
CA LEU A 306 -22.55 -4.60 24.61
C LEU A 306 -23.06 -5.81 25.39
N PRO A 307 -22.35 -6.23 26.45
CA PRO A 307 -22.84 -7.29 27.35
C PRO A 307 -24.21 -6.93 27.93
N LYS A 308 -25.13 -7.91 27.99
CA LYS A 308 -26.43 -7.71 28.63
C LYS A 308 -26.24 -7.39 30.11
N GLY A 309 -26.91 -6.34 30.60
CA GLY A 309 -26.94 -5.97 32.04
C GLY A 309 -25.93 -4.90 32.48
N LEU A 310 -25.19 -4.30 31.57
CA LEU A 310 -24.45 -3.05 31.83
C LEU A 310 -25.31 -1.86 31.36
N ASN A 311 -26.28 -1.47 32.18
CA ASN A 311 -27.00 -0.19 32.05
C ASN A 311 -26.32 0.84 32.97
#